data_d8bf6664fa90aff125acc3c68c480505
#
_entry.id   d8bf6664fa90aff125acc3c68c480505
#
_cell.length_a   1.000
_cell.length_b   1.000
_cell.length_c   1.000
_cell.angle_alpha   90.00
_cell.angle_beta   90.00
_cell.angle_gamma   90.00
#
_symmetry.space_group_name_H-M   'P 1'
#
loop_
_entity.id
_entity.type
_entity.pdbx_description
1 polymer ?
#
loop_
_entity_poly.entity_id
_entity_poly.type
_entity_poly.pdbx_seq_one_letter_code
_entity_poly.pdbx_strand_id
1 'polypeptide(L)'
;VLVGSAVIAFMAGISSSFFASHASQGFGYDLREKLYRKVQSFSYPVFKRFATSSLITRLTGDVTQVQDTVFMSLRFMTRVPLVVIGSIVMALVVHFRLGLLLAVMAPVLFVFVLVMMRRTVTLFKGVQRRLDDVNGVIQENLTGIRL
;
A
#
# COMPACT_ATOMS: atom_id res chain seq x y z
N VAL A 1 -24.78 -2.91 25.67
CA VAL A 1 -23.32 -3.04 25.46
C VAL A 1 -23.02 -3.20 23.96
N LEU A 2 -23.64 -4.17 23.24
CA LEU A 2 -23.38 -4.45 21.82
C LEU A 2 -23.68 -3.25 20.90
N VAL A 3 -24.82 -2.57 21.10
CA VAL A 3 -25.16 -1.39 20.28
C VAL A 3 -24.19 -0.24 20.52
N GLY A 4 -23.82 0.00 21.79
CA GLY A 4 -22.84 1.04 22.14
C GLY A 4 -21.46 0.81 21.53
N SER A 5 -20.96 -0.44 21.59
CA SER A 5 -19.68 -0.80 20.97
C SER A 5 -19.72 -0.68 19.44
N ALA A 6 -20.84 -1.03 18.80
CA ALA A 6 -21.02 -0.88 17.36
C ALA A 6 -20.98 0.60 16.92
N VAL A 7 -21.64 1.48 17.67
CA VAL A 7 -21.62 2.93 17.40
C VAL A 7 -20.21 3.50 17.55
N ILE A 8 -19.50 3.14 18.62
CA ILE A 8 -18.11 3.60 18.85
C ILE A 8 -17.20 3.10 17.69
N ALA A 9 -17.30 1.83 17.31
CA ALA A 9 -16.51 1.27 16.21
C ALA A 9 -16.81 1.95 14.87
N PHE A 10 -18.07 2.27 14.61
CA PHE A 10 -18.48 3.00 13.40
C PHE A 10 -17.91 4.42 13.37
N MET A 11 -18.03 5.17 14.45
CA MET A 11 -17.48 6.53 14.58
C MET A 11 -15.94 6.52 14.45
N ALA A 12 -15.26 5.58 15.08
CA ALA A 12 -13.81 5.41 14.96
C ALA A 12 -13.39 5.09 13.52
N GLY A 13 -14.16 4.25 12.82
CA GLY A 13 -13.91 3.90 11.43
C GLY A 13 -14.04 5.08 10.47
N ILE A 14 -15.05 5.93 10.65
CA ILE A 14 -15.24 7.17 9.87
C ILE A 14 -14.09 8.14 10.15
N SER A 15 -13.80 8.39 11.42
CA SER A 15 -12.73 9.31 11.82
C SER A 15 -11.37 8.87 11.25
N SER A 16 -11.03 7.59 11.37
CA SER A 16 -9.80 7.03 10.80
C SER A 16 -9.70 7.22 9.29
N SER A 17 -10.80 6.97 8.56
CA SER A 17 -10.84 7.16 7.11
C SER A 17 -10.70 8.63 6.71
N PHE A 18 -11.32 9.53 7.47
CA PHE A 18 -11.21 10.97 7.24
C PHE A 18 -9.78 11.48 7.42
N PHE A 19 -9.12 11.12 8.53
CA PHE A 19 -7.74 11.52 8.78
C PHE A 19 -6.76 10.90 7.76
N ALA A 20 -6.94 9.63 7.39
CA ALA A 20 -6.12 8.98 6.37
C ALA A 20 -6.28 9.66 5.00
N SER A 21 -7.50 10.04 4.63
CA SER A 21 -7.76 10.77 3.38
C SER A 21 -7.11 12.14 3.38
N HIS A 22 -7.26 12.90 4.47
CA HIS A 22 -6.68 14.23 4.58
C HIS A 22 -5.15 14.20 4.53
N ALA A 23 -4.53 13.28 5.25
CA ALA A 23 -3.07 13.09 5.24
C ALA A 23 -2.55 12.67 3.86
N SER A 24 -3.25 11.75 3.17
CA SER A 24 -2.90 11.29 1.84
C SER A 24 -3.01 12.41 0.80
N GLN A 25 -4.05 13.24 0.88
CA GLN A 25 -4.22 14.39 -0.02
C GLN A 25 -3.13 15.44 0.18
N GLY A 26 -2.79 15.76 1.45
CA GLY A 26 -1.67 16.64 1.77
C GLY A 26 -0.35 16.11 1.22
N PHE A 27 -0.07 14.83 1.40
CA PHE A 27 1.10 14.19 0.81
C PHE A 27 1.12 14.28 -0.72
N GLY A 28 -0.01 14.02 -1.38
CA GLY A 28 -0.13 14.12 -2.84
C GLY A 28 0.10 15.55 -3.34
N TYR A 29 -0.39 16.54 -2.62
CA TYR A 29 -0.15 17.94 -2.91
C TYR A 29 1.33 18.31 -2.82
N ASP A 30 1.97 17.99 -1.70
CA ASP A 30 3.39 18.26 -1.49
C ASP A 30 4.29 17.56 -2.52
N LEU A 31 3.93 16.33 -2.88
CA LEU A 31 4.65 15.55 -3.88
C LEU A 31 4.55 16.20 -5.27
N ARG A 32 3.35 16.63 -5.67
CA ARG A 32 3.14 17.36 -6.94
C ARG A 32 3.92 18.66 -6.97
N GLU A 33 3.89 19.44 -5.90
CA GLU A 33 4.62 20.69 -5.80
C GLU A 33 6.13 20.48 -5.93
N LYS A 34 6.70 19.51 -5.20
CA LYS A 34 8.13 19.19 -5.28
C LYS A 34 8.54 18.69 -6.66
N LEU A 35 7.74 17.84 -7.29
CA LEU A 35 7.99 17.37 -8.64
C LEU A 35 7.91 18.52 -9.66
N TYR A 36 6.91 19.36 -9.56
CA TYR A 36 6.75 20.51 -10.45
C TYR A 36 7.94 21.47 -10.34
N ARG A 37 8.32 21.84 -9.13
CA ARG A 37 9.54 22.64 -8.88
C ARG A 37 10.80 21.99 -9.44
N LYS A 38 10.92 20.66 -9.32
CA LYS A 38 12.06 19.91 -9.88
C LYS A 38 12.09 19.96 -11.39
N VAL A 39 10.95 19.76 -12.05
CA VAL A 39 10.82 19.86 -13.51
C VAL A 39 11.17 21.26 -14.01
N GLN A 40 10.70 22.29 -13.31
CA GLN A 40 11.06 23.69 -13.65
C GLN A 40 12.55 24.00 -13.48
N SER A 41 13.26 23.31 -12.60
CA SER A 41 14.69 23.48 -12.41
C SER A 41 15.55 22.78 -13.48
N PHE A 42 14.96 22.05 -14.42
CA PHE A 42 15.70 21.41 -15.48
C PHE A 42 16.21 22.42 -16.49
N SER A 43 17.49 22.29 -16.88
CA SER A 43 18.03 23.02 -18.01
C SER A 43 17.41 22.54 -19.33
N TYR A 44 17.34 23.41 -20.33
CA TYR A 44 16.75 23.12 -21.63
C TYR A 44 17.25 21.79 -22.28
N PRO A 45 18.57 21.47 -22.24
CA PRO A 45 19.06 20.19 -22.77
C PRO A 45 18.54 18.96 -22.04
N VAL A 46 18.32 19.07 -20.71
CA VAL A 46 17.76 17.98 -19.89
C VAL A 46 16.28 17.82 -20.18
N PHE A 47 15.55 18.94 -20.29
CA PHE A 47 14.13 18.92 -20.60
C PHE A 47 13.82 18.25 -21.95
N LYS A 48 14.65 18.48 -22.97
CA LYS A 48 14.52 17.84 -24.29
C LYS A 48 14.66 16.31 -24.30
N ARG A 49 15.30 15.72 -23.27
CA ARG A 49 15.44 14.26 -23.12
C ARG A 49 14.15 13.57 -22.66
N PHE A 50 13.22 14.32 -22.12
CA PHE A 50 11.95 13.78 -21.63
C PHE A 50 10.82 14.20 -22.56
N ALA A 51 10.01 13.23 -22.98
CA ALA A 51 8.76 13.57 -23.68
C ALA A 51 7.83 14.32 -22.71
N THR A 52 7.30 15.45 -23.13
CA THR A 52 6.38 16.29 -22.32
C THR A 52 5.17 15.47 -21.82
N SER A 53 4.65 14.57 -22.66
CA SER A 53 3.58 13.65 -22.29
C SER A 53 3.96 12.75 -21.11
N SER A 54 5.20 12.22 -21.08
CA SER A 54 5.70 11.40 -19.97
C SER A 54 5.79 12.19 -18.67
N LEU A 55 6.20 13.45 -18.71
CA LEU A 55 6.26 14.30 -17.52
C LEU A 55 4.86 14.59 -16.98
N ILE A 56 3.89 14.86 -17.86
CA ILE A 56 2.50 15.08 -17.47
C ILE A 56 1.92 13.81 -16.83
N THR A 57 2.11 12.65 -17.44
CA THR A 57 1.64 11.36 -16.88
C THR A 57 2.21 11.09 -15.50
N ARG A 58 3.49 11.38 -15.27
CA ARG A 58 4.12 11.21 -13.95
C ARG A 58 3.60 12.19 -12.91
N LEU A 59 3.40 13.45 -13.29
CA LEU A 59 2.88 14.48 -12.40
C LEU A 59 1.40 14.25 -12.01
N THR A 60 0.64 13.58 -12.86
CA THR A 60 -0.79 13.32 -12.62
C THR A 60 -1.03 11.88 -12.18
N GLY A 61 -0.78 10.90 -13.04
CA GLY A 61 -1.11 9.49 -12.83
C GLY A 61 -0.26 8.82 -11.74
N ASP A 62 1.07 8.90 -11.87
CA ASP A 62 1.97 8.22 -10.93
C ASP A 62 1.83 8.82 -9.52
N VAL A 63 1.69 10.15 -9.40
CA VAL A 63 1.47 10.78 -8.09
C VAL A 63 0.14 10.36 -7.48
N THR A 64 -0.92 10.23 -8.27
CA THR A 64 -2.21 9.74 -7.78
C THR A 64 -2.11 8.31 -7.29
N GLN A 65 -1.41 7.44 -8.02
CA GLN A 65 -1.20 6.05 -7.60
C GLN A 65 -0.39 5.95 -6.29
N VAL A 66 0.63 6.78 -6.12
CA VAL A 66 1.38 6.86 -4.85
C VAL A 66 0.48 7.39 -3.73
N GLN A 67 -0.30 8.43 -3.99
CA GLN A 67 -1.28 8.98 -3.03
C GLN A 67 -2.28 7.93 -2.57
N ASP A 68 -2.84 7.13 -3.48
CA ASP A 68 -3.78 6.05 -3.18
C ASP A 68 -3.12 4.94 -2.36
N THR A 69 -1.87 4.62 -2.66
CA THR A 69 -1.06 3.66 -1.89
C THR A 69 -0.83 4.16 -0.45
N VAL A 70 -0.52 5.44 -0.28
CA VAL A 70 -0.37 6.06 1.05
C VAL A 70 -1.70 6.04 1.80
N PHE A 71 -2.81 6.39 1.13
CA PHE A 71 -4.15 6.32 1.72
C PHE A 71 -4.49 4.92 2.23
N MET A 72 -4.32 3.91 1.38
CA MET A 72 -4.57 2.52 1.76
C MET A 72 -3.67 2.08 2.92
N SER A 73 -2.38 2.40 2.87
CA SER A 73 -1.43 2.04 3.92
C SER A 73 -1.81 2.64 5.26
N LEU A 74 -2.13 3.93 5.32
CA LEU A 74 -2.56 4.62 6.53
C LEU A 74 -3.87 4.03 7.08
N ARG A 75 -4.82 3.77 6.19
CA ARG A 75 -6.12 3.18 6.56
C ARG A 75 -5.97 1.78 7.16
N PHE A 76 -5.14 0.93 6.56
CA PHE A 76 -4.91 -0.42 7.07
C PHE A 76 -4.07 -0.42 8.34
N MET A 77 -3.01 0.40 8.40
CA MET A 77 -2.14 0.49 9.58
C MET A 77 -2.87 0.96 10.85
N THR A 78 -3.86 1.82 10.69
CA THR A 78 -4.67 2.29 11.84
C THR A 78 -5.81 1.34 12.17
N ARG A 79 -6.52 0.83 11.15
CA ARG A 79 -7.73 0.03 11.35
C ARG A 79 -7.43 -1.37 11.90
N VAL A 80 -6.42 -2.06 11.33
CA VAL A 80 -6.16 -3.46 11.69
C VAL A 80 -5.78 -3.64 13.15
N PRO A 81 -4.82 -2.89 13.73
CA PRO A 81 -4.49 -3.00 15.16
C PRO A 81 -5.66 -2.65 16.07
N LEU A 82 -6.43 -1.61 15.72
CA LEU A 82 -7.60 -1.20 16.53
C LEU A 82 -8.67 -2.29 16.58
N VAL A 83 -8.98 -2.92 15.45
CA VAL A 83 -9.95 -4.02 15.39
C VAL A 83 -9.46 -5.23 16.17
N VAL A 84 -8.18 -5.61 16.02
CA VAL A 84 -7.61 -6.76 16.73
C VAL A 84 -7.60 -6.52 18.24
N ILE A 85 -7.11 -5.38 18.71
CA ILE A 85 -7.07 -5.03 20.14
C ILE A 85 -8.50 -4.94 20.70
N GLY A 86 -9.41 -4.24 19.99
CA GLY A 86 -10.79 -4.11 20.40
C GLY A 86 -11.51 -5.45 20.51
N SER A 87 -11.28 -6.36 19.58
CA SER A 87 -11.86 -7.70 19.61
C SER A 87 -11.34 -8.52 20.79
N ILE A 88 -10.04 -8.46 21.11
CA ILE A 88 -9.45 -9.15 22.25
C ILE A 88 -10.02 -8.60 23.55
N VAL A 89 -10.09 -7.27 23.70
CA VAL A 89 -10.65 -6.63 24.89
C VAL A 89 -12.11 -7.02 25.10
N MET A 90 -12.93 -6.97 24.04
CA MET A 90 -14.33 -7.38 24.13
C MET A 90 -14.48 -8.88 24.48
N ALA A 91 -13.67 -9.75 23.91
CA ALA A 91 -13.68 -11.17 24.25
C ALA A 91 -13.29 -11.42 25.71
N LEU A 92 -12.30 -10.70 26.25
CA LEU A 92 -11.92 -10.78 27.67
C LEU A 92 -13.06 -10.34 28.61
N VAL A 93 -13.79 -9.28 28.23
CA VAL A 93 -14.92 -8.78 29.02
C VAL A 93 -16.10 -9.75 29.01
N VAL A 94 -16.41 -10.36 27.88
CA VAL A 94 -17.53 -11.31 27.74
C VAL A 94 -17.19 -12.68 28.36
N HIS A 95 -16.01 -13.20 28.06
CA HIS A 95 -15.57 -14.49 28.58
C HIS A 95 -14.05 -14.56 28.68
N PHE A 96 -13.52 -14.43 29.89
CA PHE A 96 -12.07 -14.33 30.13
C PHE A 96 -11.24 -15.44 29.50
N ARG A 97 -11.70 -16.69 29.57
CA ARG A 97 -10.97 -17.84 28.97
C ARG A 97 -10.87 -17.77 27.46
N LEU A 98 -11.95 -17.36 26.79
CA LEU A 98 -11.96 -17.18 25.33
C LEU A 98 -11.13 -15.97 24.91
N GLY A 99 -11.18 -14.89 25.66
CA GLY A 99 -10.35 -13.71 25.41
C GLY A 99 -8.86 -14.02 25.55
N LEU A 100 -8.48 -14.81 26.55
CA LEU A 100 -7.09 -15.24 26.73
C LEU A 100 -6.60 -16.10 25.55
N LEU A 101 -7.44 -17.03 25.08
CA LEU A 101 -7.13 -17.84 23.91
C LEU A 101 -6.92 -16.97 22.67
N LEU A 102 -7.78 -16.00 22.42
CA LEU A 102 -7.62 -15.05 21.31
C LEU A 102 -6.36 -14.18 21.46
N ALA A 103 -6.05 -13.74 22.67
CA ALA A 103 -4.85 -12.94 22.94
C ALA A 103 -3.56 -13.70 22.65
N VAL A 104 -3.53 -15.03 22.86
CA VAL A 104 -2.40 -15.89 22.53
C VAL A 104 -2.36 -16.23 21.03
N MET A 105 -3.52 -16.50 20.44
CA MET A 105 -3.61 -16.86 19.02
C MET A 105 -3.30 -15.70 18.08
N ALA A 106 -3.65 -14.46 18.45
CA ALA A 106 -3.44 -13.30 17.59
C ALA A 106 -1.95 -13.07 17.23
N PRO A 107 -0.99 -13.06 18.17
CA PRO A 107 0.42 -12.92 17.82
C PRO A 107 0.98 -14.11 17.04
N VAL A 108 0.49 -15.33 17.30
CA VAL A 108 0.88 -16.52 16.55
C VAL A 108 0.46 -16.39 15.07
N LEU A 109 -0.79 -16.00 14.83
CA LEU A 109 -1.29 -15.75 13.48
C LEU A 109 -0.53 -14.60 12.81
N PHE A 110 -0.23 -13.55 13.54
CA PHE A 110 0.53 -12.42 13.00
C PHE A 110 1.93 -12.84 12.54
N VAL A 111 2.66 -13.59 13.36
CA VAL A 111 3.98 -14.13 12.99
C VAL A 111 3.87 -15.07 11.79
N PHE A 112 2.86 -15.95 11.77
CA PHE A 112 2.60 -16.84 10.63
C PHE A 112 2.39 -16.07 9.33
N VAL A 113 1.56 -15.03 9.34
CA VAL A 113 1.32 -14.17 8.17
C VAL A 113 2.60 -13.47 7.72
N LEU A 114 3.42 -12.93 8.66
CA LEU A 114 4.69 -12.31 8.32
C LEU A 114 5.67 -13.28 7.65
N VAL A 115 5.75 -14.51 8.15
CA VAL A 115 6.59 -15.56 7.55
C VAL A 115 6.11 -15.93 6.15
N MET A 116 4.78 -16.08 5.98
CA MET A 116 4.18 -16.36 4.69
C MET A 116 4.42 -15.22 3.69
N MET A 117 4.24 -13.97 4.10
CA MET A 117 4.53 -12.80 3.25
C MET A 117 5.98 -12.80 2.76
N ARG A 118 6.94 -13.00 3.67
CA ARG A 118 8.36 -13.04 3.30
C ARG A 118 8.66 -14.15 2.28
N ARG A 119 8.10 -15.34 2.47
CA ARG A 119 8.26 -16.45 1.52
C ARG A 119 7.60 -16.17 0.19
N THR A 120 6.40 -15.61 0.19
CA THR A 120 5.66 -15.25 -1.02
C THR A 120 6.42 -14.21 -1.86
N VAL A 121 6.95 -13.15 -1.26
CA VAL A 121 7.76 -12.14 -1.96
C VAL A 121 8.98 -12.77 -2.64
N THR A 122 9.64 -13.72 -1.98
CA THR A 122 10.81 -14.41 -2.56
C THR A 122 10.42 -15.27 -3.76
N LEU A 123 9.28 -15.96 -3.70
CA LEU A 123 8.76 -16.77 -4.80
C LEU A 123 8.34 -15.90 -5.98
N PHE A 124 7.67 -14.77 -5.73
CA PHE A 124 7.28 -13.82 -6.78
C PHE A 124 8.50 -13.26 -7.53
N LYS A 125 9.59 -12.92 -6.83
CA LYS A 125 10.84 -12.50 -7.47
C LYS A 125 11.42 -13.59 -8.38
N GLY A 126 11.29 -14.86 -8.01
CA GLY A 126 11.71 -15.98 -8.85
C GLY A 126 10.87 -16.12 -10.12
N VAL A 127 9.56 -15.98 -10.00
CA VAL A 127 8.63 -16.01 -11.15
C VAL A 127 8.90 -14.84 -12.09
N GLN A 128 9.09 -13.64 -11.55
CA GLN A 128 9.35 -12.44 -12.36
C GLN A 128 10.64 -12.55 -13.18
N ARG A 129 11.72 -13.08 -12.58
CA ARG A 129 12.96 -13.35 -13.33
C ARG A 129 12.74 -14.32 -14.49
N ARG A 130 11.97 -15.39 -14.27
CA ARG A 130 11.68 -16.36 -15.34
C ARG A 130 10.78 -15.77 -16.43
N LEU A 131 9.87 -14.88 -16.10
CA LEU A 131 9.08 -14.13 -17.08
C LEU A 131 9.96 -13.17 -17.90
N ASP A 132 10.93 -12.52 -17.27
CA ASP A 132 11.88 -11.64 -17.94
C ASP A 132 12.76 -12.45 -18.91
N ASP A 133 13.21 -13.65 -18.52
CA ASP A 133 13.96 -14.57 -19.39
C ASP A 133 13.13 -14.99 -20.61
N VAL A 134 11.86 -15.35 -20.41
CA VAL A 134 10.93 -15.70 -21.51
C VAL A 134 10.71 -14.52 -22.45
N ASN A 135 10.49 -13.33 -21.92
CA ASN A 135 10.33 -12.11 -22.71
C ASN A 135 11.60 -11.80 -23.51
N GLY A 136 12.79 -12.03 -22.91
CA GLY A 136 14.07 -11.89 -23.59
C GLY A 136 14.19 -12.81 -24.81
N VAL A 137 13.87 -14.10 -24.64
CA VAL A 137 13.90 -15.09 -25.73
C VAL A 137 12.90 -14.75 -26.85
N ILE A 138 11.70 -14.29 -26.49
CA ILE A 138 10.69 -13.86 -27.47
C ILE A 138 11.21 -12.65 -28.27
N GLN A 139 11.81 -11.68 -27.60
CA GLN A 139 12.34 -10.49 -28.25
C GLN A 139 13.53 -10.80 -29.17
N GLU A 140 14.39 -11.73 -28.78
CA GLU A 140 15.51 -12.22 -29.60
C GLU A 140 15.01 -12.95 -30.82
N ASN A 141 14.02 -13.84 -30.71
CA ASN A 141 13.41 -14.53 -31.84
C ASN A 141 12.70 -13.56 -32.80
N LEU A 142 11.99 -12.56 -32.30
CA LEU A 142 11.32 -11.54 -33.14
C LEU A 142 12.31 -10.64 -33.85
N THR A 143 13.49 -10.39 -33.28
CA THR A 143 14.56 -9.61 -33.92
C THR A 143 15.31 -10.46 -34.97
N GLY A 144 15.48 -11.76 -34.71
CA GLY A 144 16.15 -12.70 -35.64
C GLY A 144 15.35 -13.01 -36.91
N ILE A 145 14.01 -12.87 -36.88
CA ILE A 145 13.14 -13.07 -38.06
C ILE A 145 13.18 -11.84 -39.02
N ARG A 146 13.76 -10.74 -38.61
CA ARG A 146 13.85 -9.50 -39.40
C ARG A 146 15.14 -9.35 -40.19
N LEU A 147 16.02 -10.34 -40.15
CA LEU A 147 17.18 -10.52 -41.02
C LEU A 147 16.90 -11.55 -42.10
#